data_dad9583eba76c160e2a3bc88589eb886
#
_entry.id   dad9583eba76c160e2a3bc88589eb886
#
_cell.length_a   1.000
_cell.length_b   1.000
_cell.length_c   1.000
_cell.angle_alpha   90.00
_cell.angle_beta   90.00
_cell.angle_gamma   90.00
#
_symmetry.space_group_name_H-M   'P 1'
#
loop_
_entity.id
_entity.type
_entity.pdbx_description
1 polymer ?
#
loop_
_entity_poly.entity_id
_entity_poly.type
_entity_poly.pdbx_seq_one_letter_code
_entity_poly.pdbx_strand_id
1 'polypeptide(L)'
;MIGIDGYLWSLRGTKVQQPMQCAALLIAGALFSPIDAFGSEVSLSANPPSCSPEQSLRWRGGTLRLENDLFTGSDRNYTNGVALTAVSRDLQGGLRPECLPQPIGLYARFIGWADPGFWRDSGAQTSSQNLVVRFGQSMYTPENKTRTDVIPDDRPYAGLLYLGLAWNRRIHPQAASYEMLDVRELTLGVIGPWSLAEQSQDLVHRARGIERFRGWDNQLRNEPAFQMAMERKFKAYTEGAVRPGWGSDVIGGYALRVGNIETAASTGVEFRAGWNIPNDFGSYPIRPGAENRPPSGVADLRTTTPQSVLAPKPGAHVFLNLEGKAVAWDFSLDGNMFRHSHHVSRWPWVAQAALGISSQWIVAGRGVRLAVMRVWRTREFDQQAGHHAFGSIALSLEF
;
A
#
# COMPACT_ATOMS: atom_id res chain seq x y z
N MET A 1 74.90 -2.09 24.08
CA MET A 1 75.02 -1.47 22.77
C MET A 1 73.67 -1.50 22.17
N ILE A 2 72.88 -0.47 22.39
CA ILE A 2 72.66 0.75 21.58
C ILE A 2 72.32 0.40 20.13
N GLY A 3 71.07 0.75 19.78
CA GLY A 3 70.50 0.82 18.44
C GLY A 3 69.06 1.28 18.45
N ILE A 4 68.87 2.59 18.35
CA ILE A 4 67.68 3.40 18.28
C ILE A 4 67.26 3.50 16.81
N ASP A 5 66.00 3.83 16.60
CA ASP A 5 65.28 4.38 15.41
C ASP A 5 64.35 3.39 14.73
N GLY A 6 63.10 3.75 14.34
CA GLY A 6 62.55 5.07 14.13
C GLY A 6 61.04 5.00 13.93
N TYR A 7 60.39 6.03 14.40
CA TYR A 7 58.96 6.31 14.18
C TYR A 7 58.67 6.68 12.74
N LEU A 8 57.68 6.04 12.13
CA LEU A 8 57.00 6.59 10.96
C LEU A 8 55.47 6.54 11.19
N TRP A 9 54.90 7.69 11.46
CA TRP A 9 53.48 7.97 11.46
C TRP A 9 52.95 7.90 10.05
N SER A 10 52.03 6.97 9.78
CA SER A 10 51.15 7.00 8.59
C SER A 10 49.78 7.48 9.00
N LEU A 11 49.50 8.74 8.78
CA LEU A 11 48.17 9.34 8.78
C LEU A 11 47.37 8.74 7.63
N ARG A 12 46.53 7.76 7.92
CA ARG A 12 45.43 7.37 6.99
C ARG A 12 44.16 8.03 7.40
N GLY A 13 43.61 8.76 6.43
CA GLY A 13 42.48 9.65 6.50
C GLY A 13 41.25 9.09 7.20
N THR A 14 40.76 9.87 8.14
CA THR A 14 39.43 9.80 8.67
C THR A 14 38.41 10.07 7.58
N LYS A 15 37.71 9.02 7.17
CA LYS A 15 36.46 9.19 6.41
C LYS A 15 35.45 9.90 7.30
N VAL A 16 35.15 11.13 6.97
CA VAL A 16 34.05 11.90 7.56
C VAL A 16 32.75 11.16 7.20
N GLN A 17 32.22 10.43 8.16
CA GLN A 17 30.84 9.92 8.11
C GLN A 17 29.93 11.10 8.40
N GLN A 18 29.33 11.66 7.37
CA GLN A 18 28.20 12.59 7.55
C GLN A 18 26.98 11.83 8.10
N PRO A 19 26.28 12.40 9.06
CA PRO A 19 25.11 11.74 9.67
C PRO A 19 23.88 11.90 8.77
N MET A 20 23.53 10.83 8.05
CA MET A 20 22.22 10.70 7.37
C MET A 20 21.12 10.18 8.34
N GLN A 21 21.16 10.61 9.59
CA GLN A 21 20.27 10.08 10.64
C GLN A 21 18.91 10.78 10.76
N CYS A 22 18.58 11.75 9.91
CA CYS A 22 17.33 12.54 10.08
C CYS A 22 16.23 12.29 9.03
N ALA A 23 16.45 11.53 7.97
CA ALA A 23 15.47 11.46 6.89
C ALA A 23 14.21 10.62 7.20
N ALA A 24 14.34 9.55 7.95
CA ALA A 24 13.20 8.64 8.20
C ALA A 24 12.25 9.14 9.31
N LEU A 25 12.75 9.90 10.28
CA LEU A 25 11.92 10.48 11.36
C LEU A 25 11.22 11.78 10.93
N LEU A 26 11.79 12.52 9.98
CA LEU A 26 11.18 13.76 9.47
C LEU A 26 9.98 13.48 8.55
N ILE A 27 9.92 12.33 7.89
CA ILE A 27 8.79 11.97 7.03
C ILE A 27 7.55 11.61 7.87
N ALA A 28 7.71 10.98 9.03
CA ALA A 28 6.59 10.68 9.93
C ALA A 28 6.01 11.94 10.60
N GLY A 29 6.86 12.94 10.93
CA GLY A 29 6.41 14.21 11.52
C GLY A 29 5.67 15.12 10.54
N ALA A 30 6.01 15.09 9.26
CA ALA A 30 5.38 15.94 8.24
C ALA A 30 3.96 15.50 7.86
N LEU A 31 3.58 14.24 8.12
CA LEU A 31 2.24 13.74 7.80
C LEU A 31 1.22 13.96 8.93
N PHE A 32 1.67 14.32 10.14
CA PHE A 32 0.81 14.55 11.30
C PHE A 32 0.69 16.01 11.73
N SER A 33 1.42 16.92 11.08
CA SER A 33 1.12 18.35 11.23
C SER A 33 -0.17 18.65 10.46
N PRO A 34 -1.05 19.53 10.96
CA PRO A 34 -2.20 19.96 10.18
C PRO A 34 -1.68 20.57 8.88
N ILE A 35 -1.97 19.89 7.77
CA ILE A 35 -1.50 20.27 6.42
C ILE A 35 -2.33 21.46 5.95
N ASP A 36 -2.25 22.59 6.65
CA ASP A 36 -2.63 23.90 6.10
C ASP A 36 -1.45 24.57 5.34
N ALA A 37 -0.26 23.96 5.36
CA ALA A 37 0.98 24.56 4.87
C ALA A 37 1.29 24.31 3.38
N PHE A 38 0.45 23.59 2.62
CA PHE A 38 0.61 23.45 1.17
C PHE A 38 -0.33 24.34 0.36
N GLY A 39 -0.72 25.47 0.92
CA GLY A 39 -1.48 26.53 0.25
C GLY A 39 -0.61 27.70 -0.19
N SER A 40 0.60 27.52 -0.71
CA SER A 40 1.30 28.59 -1.42
C SER A 40 0.77 28.68 -2.83
N GLU A 41 -0.01 29.74 -3.06
CA GLU A 41 -0.54 30.16 -4.35
C GLU A 41 0.60 30.36 -5.36
N VAL A 42 0.71 29.45 -6.33
CA VAL A 42 1.35 29.77 -7.60
C VAL A 42 0.29 30.48 -8.44
N SER A 43 0.31 31.81 -8.37
CA SER A 43 -0.52 32.70 -9.19
C SER A 43 -0.07 32.57 -10.65
N LEU A 44 -0.76 31.77 -11.43
CA LEU A 44 -0.78 31.87 -12.89
C LEU A 44 -2.11 32.49 -13.30
N SER A 45 -2.06 33.72 -13.71
CA SER A 45 -3.17 34.53 -14.19
C SER A 45 -3.70 34.03 -15.52
N ALA A 46 -4.73 33.21 -15.47
CA ALA A 46 -5.83 33.12 -16.44
C ALA A 46 -7.02 32.66 -15.61
N ASN A 47 -8.20 33.33 -15.75
CA ASN A 47 -9.36 32.99 -14.96
C ASN A 47 -9.55 31.47 -14.87
N PRO A 48 -9.21 30.81 -13.75
CA PRO A 48 -9.40 29.38 -13.65
C PRO A 48 -10.90 29.13 -13.71
N PRO A 49 -11.36 28.09 -14.41
CA PRO A 49 -12.76 27.69 -14.33
C PRO A 49 -13.09 27.59 -12.86
N SER A 50 -14.25 28.17 -12.46
CA SER A 50 -14.69 28.22 -11.07
C SER A 50 -14.84 26.80 -10.51
N CYS A 51 -13.75 26.27 -9.94
CA CYS A 51 -13.75 24.97 -9.30
C CYS A 51 -14.49 25.11 -7.99
N SER A 52 -15.57 24.34 -7.81
CA SER A 52 -16.25 24.33 -6.53
C SER A 52 -15.32 23.76 -5.45
N PRO A 53 -15.46 24.17 -4.18
CA PRO A 53 -14.66 23.61 -3.08
C PRO A 53 -14.76 22.07 -2.98
N GLU A 54 -15.86 21.49 -3.45
CA GLU A 54 -16.13 20.05 -3.50
C GLU A 54 -15.32 19.32 -4.58
N GLN A 55 -14.79 20.04 -5.56
CA GLN A 55 -13.92 19.52 -6.61
C GLN A 55 -12.43 19.71 -6.30
N SER A 56 -12.09 20.39 -5.19
CA SER A 56 -10.72 20.57 -4.76
C SER A 56 -10.24 19.33 -4.00
N LEU A 57 -8.99 18.95 -4.25
CA LEU A 57 -8.37 17.83 -3.53
C LEU A 57 -8.13 18.22 -2.06
N ARG A 58 -8.84 17.59 -1.15
CA ARG A 58 -8.63 17.70 0.30
C ARG A 58 -8.44 16.31 0.89
N TRP A 59 -7.60 16.21 1.91
CA TRP A 59 -7.33 14.94 2.57
C TRP A 59 -8.38 14.66 3.66
N ARG A 60 -8.80 13.41 3.77
CA ARG A 60 -9.73 12.92 4.79
C ARG A 60 -9.03 12.15 5.90
N GLY A 61 -7.90 11.55 5.60
CA GLY A 61 -7.18 10.72 6.55
C GLY A 61 -5.97 10.02 5.95
N GLY A 62 -5.32 9.21 6.76
CA GLY A 62 -4.19 8.43 6.34
C GLY A 62 -4.04 7.14 7.14
N THR A 63 -3.19 6.24 6.64
CA THR A 63 -2.89 4.94 7.25
C THR A 63 -1.39 4.71 7.26
N LEU A 64 -0.85 4.33 8.41
CA LEU A 64 0.46 3.68 8.51
C LEU A 64 0.24 2.18 8.60
N ARG A 65 0.88 1.42 7.72
CA ARG A 65 0.86 -0.05 7.75
C ARG A 65 2.28 -0.59 7.86
N LEU A 66 2.43 -1.57 8.73
CA LEU A 66 3.67 -2.30 8.94
C LEU A 66 3.38 -3.79 8.75
N GLU A 67 4.17 -4.44 7.92
CA GLU A 67 4.15 -5.88 7.73
C GLU A 67 5.52 -6.46 8.02
N ASN A 68 5.55 -7.56 8.75
CA ASN A 68 6.80 -8.19 9.09
C ASN A 68 6.58 -9.67 9.42
N ASP A 69 7.49 -10.51 8.99
CA ASP A 69 7.48 -11.95 9.26
C ASP A 69 7.97 -12.30 10.68
N LEU A 70 8.68 -11.39 11.37
CA LEU A 70 9.02 -11.55 12.79
C LEU A 70 7.80 -11.66 13.69
N PHE A 71 6.65 -11.11 13.31
CA PHE A 71 5.39 -11.31 14.05
C PHE A 71 4.91 -12.77 14.04
N THR A 72 5.48 -13.62 13.19
CA THR A 72 5.18 -15.03 13.06
C THR A 72 6.34 -15.94 13.46
N GLY A 73 7.45 -15.36 13.95
CA GLY A 73 8.63 -16.08 14.40
C GLY A 73 9.56 -16.54 13.27
N SER A 74 9.41 -15.98 12.08
CA SER A 74 10.31 -16.16 10.95
C SER A 74 11.00 -14.83 10.61
N ASP A 75 12.05 -14.89 9.77
CA ASP A 75 12.72 -13.71 9.23
C ASP A 75 13.29 -14.13 7.88
N ARG A 76 12.39 -14.34 6.92
CA ARG A 76 12.69 -14.88 5.57
C ARG A 76 11.55 -14.60 4.61
N ASN A 77 11.86 -14.60 3.32
CA ASN A 77 10.90 -14.38 2.22
C ASN A 77 10.40 -12.93 2.13
N TYR A 78 9.15 -12.65 2.44
CA TYR A 78 8.65 -11.28 2.57
C TYR A 78 8.97 -10.78 3.97
N THR A 79 10.13 -10.15 4.10
CA THR A 79 10.69 -9.84 5.41
C THR A 79 10.05 -8.61 6.03
N ASN A 80 9.80 -7.56 5.24
CA ASN A 80 9.22 -6.32 5.74
C ASN A 80 8.50 -5.54 4.65
N GLY A 81 7.42 -4.87 5.04
CA GLY A 81 6.73 -3.86 4.27
C GLY A 81 6.29 -2.71 5.14
N VAL A 82 6.55 -1.49 4.67
CA VAL A 82 6.05 -0.26 5.30
C VAL A 82 5.31 0.53 4.24
N ALA A 83 4.10 0.99 4.57
CA ALA A 83 3.35 1.88 3.68
C ALA A 83 2.67 3.00 4.46
N LEU A 84 2.78 4.20 3.91
CA LEU A 84 2.02 5.39 4.30
C LEU A 84 1.02 5.67 3.20
N THR A 85 -0.24 5.80 3.58
CA THR A 85 -1.33 6.06 2.65
C THR A 85 -2.04 7.34 3.06
N ALA A 86 -2.31 8.21 2.10
CA ALA A 86 -3.19 9.37 2.27
C ALA A 86 -4.43 9.19 1.39
N VAL A 87 -5.60 9.53 1.93
CA VAL A 87 -6.90 9.36 1.27
C VAL A 87 -7.59 10.70 1.15
N SER A 88 -8.02 11.08 -0.04
CA SER A 88 -8.76 12.32 -0.25
C SER A 88 -10.18 12.22 0.30
N ARG A 89 -10.81 13.39 0.53
CA ARG A 89 -12.27 13.49 0.63
C ARG A 89 -12.92 13.03 -0.66
N ASP A 90 -14.19 12.72 -0.58
CA ASP A 90 -14.96 12.30 -1.73
C ASP A 90 -15.11 13.46 -2.72
N LEU A 91 -14.81 13.15 -3.98
CA LEU A 91 -14.97 14.06 -5.10
C LEU A 91 -16.42 13.89 -5.60
N GLN A 92 -17.19 14.96 -5.54
CA GLN A 92 -18.60 14.95 -5.95
C GLN A 92 -18.77 15.56 -7.34
N GLY A 93 -19.76 15.07 -8.06
CA GLY A 93 -20.12 15.58 -9.39
C GLY A 93 -19.21 15.06 -10.52
N GLY A 94 -19.38 15.63 -11.71
CA GLY A 94 -18.55 15.28 -12.87
C GLY A 94 -17.09 15.68 -12.64
N LEU A 95 -16.20 14.75 -12.93
CA LEU A 95 -14.77 14.99 -12.81
C LEU A 95 -14.33 16.14 -13.74
N ARG A 96 -13.71 17.15 -13.17
CA ARG A 96 -13.04 18.23 -13.92
C ARG A 96 -11.53 18.13 -13.69
N PRO A 97 -10.78 17.51 -14.62
CA PRO A 97 -9.34 17.36 -14.49
C PRO A 97 -8.61 18.69 -14.26
N GLU A 98 -9.20 19.80 -14.72
CA GLU A 98 -8.67 21.16 -14.57
C GLU A 98 -8.65 21.64 -13.10
N CYS A 99 -9.51 21.06 -12.26
CA CYS A 99 -9.62 21.40 -10.83
C CYS A 99 -8.69 20.55 -9.95
N LEU A 100 -7.92 19.67 -10.53
CA LEU A 100 -6.98 18.79 -9.83
C LEU A 100 -5.54 19.27 -10.06
N PRO A 101 -4.62 18.98 -9.13
CA PRO A 101 -3.20 19.16 -9.36
C PRO A 101 -2.77 18.50 -10.68
N GLN A 102 -1.92 19.18 -11.45
CA GLN A 102 -1.56 18.77 -12.82
C GLN A 102 -1.20 17.28 -12.97
N PRO A 103 -0.38 16.65 -12.10
CA PRO A 103 -0.06 15.23 -12.22
C PRO A 103 -1.31 14.32 -12.09
N ILE A 104 -2.23 14.69 -11.21
CA ILE A 104 -3.47 13.94 -10.97
C ILE A 104 -4.43 14.12 -12.15
N GLY A 105 -4.53 15.33 -12.69
CA GLY A 105 -5.31 15.60 -13.90
C GLY A 105 -4.79 14.82 -15.12
N LEU A 106 -3.47 14.71 -15.28
CA LEU A 106 -2.85 13.89 -16.33
C LEU A 106 -3.18 12.40 -16.13
N TYR A 107 -3.12 11.92 -14.90
CA TYR A 107 -3.47 10.54 -14.57
C TYR A 107 -4.95 10.25 -14.87
N ALA A 108 -5.86 11.16 -14.52
CA ALA A 108 -7.29 11.03 -14.86
C ALA A 108 -7.52 10.95 -16.37
N ARG A 109 -6.83 11.77 -17.16
CA ARG A 109 -6.87 11.72 -18.63
C ARG A 109 -6.32 10.41 -19.17
N PHE A 110 -5.21 9.93 -18.59
CA PHE A 110 -4.63 8.63 -18.95
C PHE A 110 -5.61 7.48 -18.71
N ILE A 111 -6.28 7.42 -17.53
CA ILE A 111 -7.33 6.45 -17.26
C ILE A 111 -8.43 6.55 -18.33
N GLY A 112 -8.88 7.75 -18.66
CA GLY A 112 -9.93 7.96 -19.64
C GLY A 112 -9.55 7.49 -21.06
N TRP A 113 -8.28 7.54 -21.41
CA TRP A 113 -7.75 7.01 -22.65
C TRP A 113 -7.60 5.48 -22.61
N ALA A 114 -7.02 4.93 -21.52
CA ALA A 114 -6.74 3.50 -21.39
C ALA A 114 -7.99 2.66 -21.10
N ASP A 115 -8.95 3.21 -20.36
CA ASP A 115 -10.22 2.58 -19.99
C ASP A 115 -11.36 3.60 -20.02
N PRO A 116 -11.88 3.93 -21.20
CA PRO A 116 -13.00 4.87 -21.33
C PRO A 116 -14.26 4.43 -20.58
N GLY A 117 -14.39 3.12 -20.31
CA GLY A 117 -15.51 2.54 -19.56
C GLY A 117 -15.49 2.91 -18.08
N PHE A 118 -14.31 3.21 -17.52
CA PHE A 118 -14.17 3.57 -16.12
C PHE A 118 -14.95 4.82 -15.75
N TRP A 119 -15.04 5.81 -16.64
CA TRP A 119 -15.75 7.08 -16.41
C TRP A 119 -17.23 7.07 -16.77
N ARG A 120 -17.70 6.03 -17.45
CA ARG A 120 -19.10 5.96 -17.88
C ARG A 120 -20.00 5.59 -16.70
N ASP A 121 -21.00 6.41 -16.46
CA ASP A 121 -22.08 6.11 -15.53
C ASP A 121 -23.15 5.29 -16.27
N SER A 122 -22.87 4.03 -16.51
CA SER A 122 -23.81 3.12 -17.16
C SER A 122 -24.96 2.76 -16.19
N GLY A 123 -25.99 3.63 -16.10
CA GLY A 123 -27.18 3.38 -15.28
C GLY A 123 -26.92 3.32 -13.78
N ALA A 124 -25.81 3.89 -13.31
CA ALA A 124 -25.53 3.99 -11.89
C ALA A 124 -26.48 5.02 -11.25
N GLN A 125 -27.21 4.61 -10.21
CA GLN A 125 -28.06 5.51 -9.45
C GLN A 125 -27.22 6.59 -8.78
N THR A 126 -25.96 6.26 -8.46
CA THR A 126 -25.02 7.14 -7.78
C THR A 126 -23.60 6.58 -7.80
N SER A 127 -22.64 7.44 -7.97
CA SER A 127 -21.24 7.11 -7.83
C SER A 127 -20.53 8.16 -6.98
N SER A 128 -19.62 7.73 -6.13
CA SER A 128 -18.69 8.57 -5.39
C SER A 128 -17.26 8.16 -5.71
N GLN A 129 -16.32 9.10 -5.62
CA GLN A 129 -14.95 8.90 -6.05
C GLN A 129 -13.98 9.46 -5.02
N ASN A 130 -12.82 8.87 -4.86
CA ASN A 130 -11.71 9.48 -4.12
C ASN A 130 -10.36 9.07 -4.71
N LEU A 131 -9.34 9.76 -4.25
CA LEU A 131 -7.95 9.49 -4.57
C LEU A 131 -7.22 8.92 -3.35
N VAL A 132 -6.34 7.98 -3.62
CA VAL A 132 -5.44 7.40 -2.63
C VAL A 132 -4.01 7.55 -3.13
N VAL A 133 -3.17 8.18 -2.32
CA VAL A 133 -1.72 8.26 -2.57
C VAL A 133 -1.04 7.36 -1.55
N ARG A 134 -0.15 6.51 -2.02
CA ARG A 134 0.61 5.58 -1.19
C ARG A 134 2.10 5.74 -1.44
N PHE A 135 2.86 5.84 -0.38
CA PHE A 135 4.32 5.74 -0.39
C PHE A 135 4.72 4.51 0.42
N GLY A 136 5.55 3.65 -0.13
CA GLY A 136 5.90 2.42 0.57
C GLY A 136 7.23 1.84 0.14
N GLN A 137 7.71 0.93 1.00
CA GLN A 137 8.88 0.11 0.78
C GLN A 137 8.55 -1.34 1.08
N SER A 138 9.00 -2.25 0.22
CA SER A 138 8.92 -3.69 0.45
C SER A 138 10.30 -4.31 0.29
N MET A 139 10.61 -5.30 1.11
CA MET A 139 11.87 -6.02 1.04
C MET A 139 11.70 -7.52 1.17
N TYR A 140 12.54 -8.23 0.46
CA TYR A 140 12.56 -9.68 0.38
C TYR A 140 13.98 -10.18 0.60
N THR A 141 14.15 -11.22 1.41
CA THR A 141 15.45 -11.81 1.71
C THR A 141 15.40 -13.32 1.66
N PRO A 142 16.52 -13.97 1.29
CA PRO A 142 16.69 -15.41 1.48
C PRO A 142 16.55 -15.85 2.94
N GLU A 143 16.40 -17.14 3.16
CA GLU A 143 16.28 -17.71 4.50
C GLU A 143 17.59 -17.63 5.29
N ASN A 144 18.74 -17.84 4.63
CA ASN A 144 20.05 -17.86 5.28
C ASN A 144 20.66 -16.45 5.38
N LYS A 145 20.64 -15.88 6.58
CA LYS A 145 21.14 -14.52 6.89
C LYS A 145 22.66 -14.38 6.82
N THR A 146 23.39 -15.50 7.03
CA THR A 146 24.86 -15.45 7.25
C THR A 146 25.64 -15.56 5.96
N ARG A 147 25.04 -16.06 4.88
CA ARG A 147 25.69 -16.18 3.57
C ARG A 147 25.91 -14.80 2.95
N THR A 148 27.09 -14.64 2.35
CA THR A 148 27.52 -13.44 1.64
C THR A 148 27.56 -13.63 0.12
N ASP A 149 27.41 -14.86 -0.35
CA ASP A 149 27.33 -15.26 -1.75
C ASP A 149 25.87 -15.44 -2.21
N VAL A 150 25.68 -15.54 -3.52
CA VAL A 150 24.35 -15.86 -4.11
C VAL A 150 23.93 -17.25 -3.64
N ILE A 151 22.67 -17.40 -3.22
CA ILE A 151 22.06 -18.66 -2.88
C ILE A 151 21.19 -19.10 -4.07
N PRO A 152 21.68 -20.03 -4.91
CA PRO A 152 21.02 -20.34 -6.19
C PRO A 152 19.58 -20.84 -6.05
N ASP A 153 19.31 -21.55 -4.95
CA ASP A 153 18.04 -22.23 -4.70
C ASP A 153 17.09 -21.41 -3.81
N ASP A 154 17.44 -20.17 -3.48
CA ASP A 154 16.59 -19.29 -2.68
C ASP A 154 16.36 -17.96 -3.39
N ARG A 155 15.30 -17.24 -2.97
CA ARG A 155 14.94 -15.97 -3.59
C ARG A 155 16.06 -14.95 -3.53
N PRO A 156 16.13 -14.03 -4.51
CA PRO A 156 17.09 -12.93 -4.46
C PRO A 156 16.80 -11.99 -3.28
N TYR A 157 17.84 -11.32 -2.81
CA TYR A 157 17.67 -10.08 -2.07
C TYR A 157 17.02 -9.04 -2.99
N ALA A 158 15.91 -8.49 -2.59
CA ALA A 158 15.17 -7.53 -3.40
C ALA A 158 14.53 -6.45 -2.55
N GLY A 159 14.68 -5.21 -2.97
CA GLY A 159 14.03 -4.06 -2.39
C GLY A 159 13.24 -3.30 -3.44
N LEU A 160 12.08 -2.77 -3.04
CA LEU A 160 11.23 -1.90 -3.84
C LEU A 160 10.84 -0.69 -3.01
N LEU A 161 11.14 0.53 -3.50
CA LEU A 161 10.60 1.78 -2.99
C LEU A 161 9.62 2.33 -4.03
N TYR A 162 8.40 2.70 -3.62
CA TYR A 162 7.36 3.04 -4.58
C TYR A 162 6.43 4.16 -4.11
N LEU A 163 5.86 4.84 -5.09
CA LEU A 163 4.74 5.76 -4.99
C LEU A 163 3.58 5.21 -5.81
N GLY A 164 2.42 5.02 -5.20
CA GLY A 164 1.18 4.61 -5.85
C GLY A 164 0.15 5.73 -5.86
N LEU A 165 -0.58 5.85 -6.95
CA LEU A 165 -1.73 6.74 -7.10
C LEU A 165 -2.91 5.91 -7.56
N ALA A 166 -3.92 5.77 -6.72
CA ALA A 166 -5.13 5.01 -7.03
C ALA A 166 -6.35 5.93 -7.14
N TRP A 167 -7.16 5.67 -8.14
CA TRP A 167 -8.49 6.26 -8.30
C TRP A 167 -9.53 5.22 -7.94
N ASN A 168 -10.34 5.52 -6.94
CA ASN A 168 -11.41 4.65 -6.48
C ASN A 168 -12.76 5.23 -6.90
N ARG A 169 -13.62 4.38 -7.45
CA ARG A 169 -15.05 4.66 -7.70
C ARG A 169 -15.91 3.65 -6.99
N ARG A 170 -16.80 4.13 -6.12
CA ARG A 170 -17.86 3.34 -5.51
C ARG A 170 -19.14 3.56 -6.30
N ILE A 171 -19.74 2.50 -6.77
CA ILE A 171 -20.86 2.50 -7.69
C ILE A 171 -21.99 1.65 -7.10
N HIS A 172 -23.19 2.22 -7.02
CA HIS A 172 -24.40 1.48 -6.74
C HIS A 172 -25.28 1.47 -8.01
N PRO A 173 -25.33 0.34 -8.76
CA PRO A 173 -26.17 0.26 -9.94
C PRO A 173 -27.67 0.40 -9.59
N GLN A 174 -28.44 0.99 -10.49
CA GLN A 174 -29.86 1.18 -10.28
C GLN A 174 -30.57 -0.16 -10.04
N ALA A 175 -31.41 -0.21 -9.00
CA ALA A 175 -32.17 -1.40 -8.58
C ALA A 175 -31.33 -2.64 -8.24
N ALA A 176 -30.00 -2.53 -8.12
CA ALA A 176 -29.15 -3.64 -7.70
C ALA A 176 -29.18 -3.80 -6.18
N SER A 177 -29.12 -5.05 -5.72
CA SER A 177 -28.96 -5.38 -4.30
C SER A 177 -27.49 -5.36 -3.84
N TYR A 178 -26.56 -4.98 -4.71
CA TYR A 178 -25.13 -4.92 -4.47
C TYR A 178 -24.55 -3.55 -4.82
N GLU A 179 -23.39 -3.28 -4.30
CA GLU A 179 -22.55 -2.17 -4.68
C GLU A 179 -21.15 -2.68 -5.06
N MET A 180 -20.42 -1.89 -5.83
CA MET A 180 -19.10 -2.24 -6.28
C MET A 180 -18.12 -1.11 -6.04
N LEU A 181 -16.85 -1.49 -5.89
CA LEU A 181 -15.69 -0.60 -5.89
C LEU A 181 -14.82 -0.93 -7.10
N ASP A 182 -14.63 0.05 -7.95
CA ASP A 182 -13.67 0.01 -9.05
C ASP A 182 -12.43 0.82 -8.68
N VAL A 183 -11.25 0.22 -8.87
CA VAL A 183 -9.96 0.86 -8.59
C VAL A 183 -9.11 0.83 -9.85
N ARG A 184 -8.47 1.95 -10.15
CA ARG A 184 -7.35 2.04 -11.08
C ARG A 184 -6.16 2.59 -10.33
N GLU A 185 -5.04 1.91 -10.40
CA GLU A 185 -3.81 2.34 -9.71
C GLU A 185 -2.63 2.32 -10.66
N LEU A 186 -1.82 3.37 -10.58
CA LEU A 186 -0.49 3.44 -11.16
C LEU A 186 0.52 3.47 -10.02
N THR A 187 1.45 2.55 -10.04
CA THR A 187 2.59 2.51 -9.11
C THR A 187 3.87 2.75 -9.90
N LEU A 188 4.68 3.68 -9.42
CA LEU A 188 6.01 3.99 -9.94
C LEU A 188 7.03 3.87 -8.80
N GLY A 189 8.25 3.43 -9.11
CA GLY A 189 9.25 3.23 -8.07
C GLY A 189 10.62 2.84 -8.59
N VAL A 190 11.40 2.25 -7.70
CA VAL A 190 12.73 1.71 -8.01
C VAL A 190 12.94 0.39 -7.31
N ILE A 191 13.49 -0.57 -8.03
CA ILE A 191 13.97 -1.86 -7.52
C ILE A 191 15.48 -1.76 -7.29
N GLY A 192 16.00 -2.52 -6.32
CA GLY A 192 17.43 -2.66 -6.05
C GLY A 192 17.97 -1.69 -5.01
N PRO A 193 19.29 -1.40 -4.99
CA PRO A 193 19.95 -0.59 -3.95
C PRO A 193 19.31 0.80 -3.72
N TRP A 194 18.76 1.43 -4.74
CA TRP A 194 18.09 2.72 -4.61
C TRP A 194 16.77 2.64 -3.84
N SER A 195 16.26 1.44 -3.61
CA SER A 195 15.09 1.25 -2.73
C SER A 195 15.42 1.45 -1.25
N LEU A 196 16.70 1.52 -0.88
CA LEU A 196 17.21 1.65 0.49
C LEU A 196 16.75 0.51 1.42
N ALA A 197 16.43 -0.67 0.88
CA ALA A 197 15.91 -1.79 1.65
C ALA A 197 16.95 -2.32 2.65
N GLU A 198 18.21 -2.49 2.23
CA GLU A 198 19.33 -2.88 3.11
C GLU A 198 19.46 -1.94 4.30
N GLN A 199 19.50 -0.62 4.04
CA GLN A 199 19.69 0.39 5.08
C GLN A 199 18.53 0.37 6.07
N SER A 200 17.31 0.20 5.58
CA SER A 200 16.09 0.10 6.41
C SER A 200 16.12 -1.15 7.29
N GLN A 201 16.48 -2.31 6.71
CA GLN A 201 16.60 -3.56 7.47
C GLN A 201 17.70 -3.47 8.52
N ASP A 202 18.86 -2.98 8.16
CA ASP A 202 20.00 -2.79 9.07
C ASP A 202 19.67 -1.86 10.24
N LEU A 203 18.91 -0.80 10.01
CA LEU A 203 18.43 0.10 11.06
C LEU A 203 17.54 -0.64 12.06
N VAL A 204 16.55 -1.41 11.57
CA VAL A 204 15.63 -2.17 12.40
C VAL A 204 16.38 -3.26 13.18
N HIS A 205 17.27 -4.01 12.54
CA HIS A 205 18.03 -5.09 13.18
C HIS A 205 18.98 -4.55 14.27
N ARG A 206 19.64 -3.42 14.02
CA ARG A 206 20.47 -2.75 15.05
C ARG A 206 19.62 -2.27 16.24
N ALA A 207 18.48 -1.65 15.97
CA ALA A 207 17.62 -1.14 17.02
C ALA A 207 17.04 -2.24 17.92
N ARG A 208 16.87 -3.46 17.37
CA ARG A 208 16.31 -4.62 18.08
C ARG A 208 17.36 -5.62 18.55
N GLY A 209 18.64 -5.43 18.26
CA GLY A 209 19.70 -6.37 18.61
C GLY A 209 19.62 -7.71 17.87
N ILE A 210 19.07 -7.72 16.65
CA ILE A 210 18.89 -8.91 15.80
C ILE A 210 20.08 -9.02 14.83
N GLU A 211 20.49 -10.26 14.52
CA GLU A 211 21.56 -10.52 13.55
C GLU A 211 21.16 -9.96 12.17
N ARG A 212 22.14 -9.31 11.51
CA ARG A 212 21.94 -8.71 10.19
C ARG A 212 22.05 -9.73 9.08
N PHE A 213 21.37 -9.46 7.98
CA PHE A 213 21.57 -10.14 6.72
C PHE A 213 22.89 -9.68 6.04
N ARG A 214 23.72 -10.62 5.61
CA ARG A 214 25.06 -10.34 5.09
C ARG A 214 25.16 -10.37 3.57
N GLY A 215 24.10 -10.79 2.88
CA GLY A 215 24.12 -11.02 1.43
C GLY A 215 23.55 -9.91 0.56
N TRP A 216 23.32 -8.71 1.11
CA TRP A 216 22.75 -7.59 0.36
C TRP A 216 23.59 -7.12 -0.84
N ASP A 217 24.89 -7.42 -0.88
CA ASP A 217 25.73 -7.16 -2.06
C ASP A 217 25.24 -7.92 -3.32
N ASN A 218 24.47 -9.01 -3.13
CA ASN A 218 23.89 -9.80 -4.20
C ASN A 218 22.45 -9.41 -4.53
N GLN A 219 21.96 -8.27 -4.05
CA GLN A 219 20.59 -7.83 -4.32
C GLN A 219 20.34 -7.54 -5.80
N LEU A 220 19.09 -7.53 -6.20
CA LEU A 220 18.67 -7.11 -7.54
C LEU A 220 19.28 -5.74 -7.89
N ARG A 221 19.56 -5.54 -9.17
CA ARG A 221 20.16 -4.30 -9.67
C ARG A 221 19.12 -3.17 -9.71
N ASN A 222 19.61 -1.92 -9.67
CA ASN A 222 18.74 -0.76 -9.81
C ASN A 222 18.00 -0.80 -11.14
N GLU A 223 16.66 -0.70 -11.05
CA GLU A 223 15.76 -0.71 -12.19
C GLU A 223 14.54 0.16 -11.89
N PRO A 224 14.06 1.00 -12.84
CA PRO A 224 12.78 1.67 -12.68
C PRO A 224 11.67 0.64 -12.52
N ALA A 225 10.80 0.88 -11.55
CA ALA A 225 9.65 0.03 -11.27
C ALA A 225 8.35 0.70 -11.70
N PHE A 226 7.47 -0.04 -12.36
CA PHE A 226 6.14 0.42 -12.73
C PHE A 226 5.13 -0.72 -12.67
N GLN A 227 3.91 -0.39 -12.32
CA GLN A 227 2.78 -1.32 -12.36
C GLN A 227 1.48 -0.56 -12.54
N MET A 228 0.61 -1.08 -13.38
CA MET A 228 -0.79 -0.72 -13.45
C MET A 228 -1.64 -1.81 -12.81
N ALA A 229 -2.64 -1.40 -12.03
CA ALA A 229 -3.58 -2.33 -11.44
C ALA A 229 -5.03 -1.88 -11.70
N MET A 230 -5.85 -2.87 -12.01
CA MET A 230 -7.30 -2.78 -12.05
C MET A 230 -7.84 -3.72 -10.98
N GLU A 231 -8.69 -3.22 -10.09
CA GLU A 231 -9.36 -4.05 -9.10
C GLU A 231 -10.86 -3.74 -9.12
N ARG A 232 -11.68 -4.76 -8.97
CA ARG A 232 -13.13 -4.63 -8.78
C ARG A 232 -13.59 -5.50 -7.63
N LYS A 233 -14.35 -4.91 -6.72
CA LYS A 233 -14.94 -5.59 -5.57
C LYS A 233 -16.44 -5.41 -5.56
N PHE A 234 -17.10 -6.39 -4.96
CA PHE A 234 -18.55 -6.45 -4.84
C PHE A 234 -18.93 -6.83 -3.42
N LYS A 235 -19.97 -6.21 -2.92
CA LYS A 235 -20.64 -6.61 -1.67
C LYS A 235 -22.12 -6.28 -1.74
N ALA A 236 -22.91 -6.86 -0.83
CA ALA A 236 -24.31 -6.48 -0.67
C ALA A 236 -24.40 -4.99 -0.33
N TYR A 237 -25.37 -4.31 -0.92
CA TYR A 237 -25.66 -2.91 -0.64
C TYR A 237 -26.02 -2.73 0.84
N THR A 238 -25.48 -1.72 1.46
CA THR A 238 -25.77 -1.34 2.85
C THR A 238 -25.86 0.17 2.93
N GLU A 239 -26.96 0.64 3.50
CA GLU A 239 -27.18 2.05 3.75
C GLU A 239 -26.39 2.52 4.98
N GLY A 240 -25.82 3.72 4.91
CA GLY A 240 -25.06 4.34 6.01
C GLY A 240 -23.57 3.97 6.08
N ALA A 241 -22.85 4.70 6.94
CA ALA A 241 -21.39 4.56 7.10
C ALA A 241 -20.96 3.28 7.83
N VAL A 242 -21.84 2.68 8.61
CA VAL A 242 -21.64 1.41 9.32
C VAL A 242 -22.91 0.59 9.30
N ARG A 243 -22.76 -0.71 9.36
CA ARG A 243 -23.86 -1.63 9.64
C ARG A 243 -24.13 -1.61 11.15
N PRO A 244 -25.25 -1.05 11.64
CA PRO A 244 -25.44 -0.86 13.08
C PRO A 244 -25.65 -2.19 13.80
N GLY A 245 -25.07 -2.30 15.01
CA GLY A 245 -25.19 -3.50 15.85
C GLY A 245 -24.32 -4.66 15.36
N TRP A 246 -24.64 -5.86 15.80
CA TRP A 246 -23.98 -7.09 15.37
C TRP A 246 -24.41 -7.49 13.96
N GLY A 247 -23.45 -7.89 13.15
CA GLY A 247 -23.73 -8.32 11.79
C GLY A 247 -22.53 -9.00 11.13
N SER A 248 -22.74 -9.39 9.88
CA SER A 248 -21.71 -9.96 9.03
C SER A 248 -21.87 -9.47 7.61
N ASP A 249 -20.81 -9.48 6.84
CA ASP A 249 -20.84 -9.25 5.40
C ASP A 249 -19.78 -10.07 4.66
N VAL A 250 -19.93 -10.09 3.35
CA VAL A 250 -19.02 -10.79 2.44
C VAL A 250 -18.65 -9.84 1.31
N ILE A 251 -17.36 -9.77 1.00
CA ILE A 251 -16.81 -8.95 -0.05
C ILE A 251 -16.04 -9.87 -1.00
N GLY A 252 -16.51 -9.98 -2.23
CA GLY A 252 -15.81 -10.70 -3.30
C GLY A 252 -15.12 -9.75 -4.25
N GLY A 253 -14.11 -10.21 -5.00
CA GLY A 253 -13.47 -9.36 -5.99
C GLY A 253 -12.41 -10.06 -6.82
N TYR A 254 -11.95 -9.33 -7.81
CA TYR A 254 -10.83 -9.73 -8.67
C TYR A 254 -9.93 -8.54 -8.98
N ALA A 255 -8.68 -8.83 -9.33
CA ALA A 255 -7.73 -7.83 -9.76
C ALA A 255 -6.83 -8.34 -10.87
N LEU A 256 -6.41 -7.42 -11.72
CA LEU A 256 -5.39 -7.61 -12.75
C LEU A 256 -4.27 -6.60 -12.51
N ARG A 257 -3.03 -7.07 -12.55
CA ARG A 257 -1.82 -6.25 -12.43
C ARG A 257 -0.91 -6.51 -13.62
N VAL A 258 -0.33 -5.47 -14.15
CA VAL A 258 0.60 -5.53 -15.28
C VAL A 258 1.74 -4.56 -15.04
N GLY A 259 2.96 -5.05 -15.08
CA GLY A 259 4.18 -4.27 -14.90
C GLY A 259 5.39 -5.13 -14.54
N ASN A 260 6.52 -4.50 -14.30
CA ASN A 260 7.73 -5.21 -13.87
C ASN A 260 7.83 -5.39 -12.34
N ILE A 261 6.87 -4.87 -11.56
CA ILE A 261 6.74 -5.22 -10.15
C ILE A 261 6.04 -6.57 -10.03
N GLU A 262 4.82 -6.68 -10.49
CA GLU A 262 4.06 -7.93 -10.56
C GLU A 262 3.16 -7.92 -11.80
N THR A 263 3.13 -9.01 -12.54
CA THR A 263 2.11 -9.28 -13.55
C THR A 263 1.31 -10.49 -13.09
N ALA A 264 0.04 -10.28 -12.72
CA ALA A 264 -0.79 -11.31 -12.11
C ALA A 264 -2.28 -11.00 -12.29
N ALA A 265 -3.08 -12.08 -12.27
CA ALA A 265 -4.53 -12.02 -12.09
C ALA A 265 -4.89 -12.68 -10.74
N SER A 266 -5.77 -12.07 -9.97
CA SER A 266 -6.20 -12.62 -8.68
C SER A 266 -7.71 -12.52 -8.48
N THR A 267 -8.24 -13.44 -7.68
CA THR A 267 -9.61 -13.39 -7.18
C THR A 267 -9.62 -13.73 -5.70
N GLY A 268 -10.56 -13.16 -4.96
CA GLY A 268 -10.63 -13.39 -3.53
C GLY A 268 -11.98 -13.06 -2.93
N VAL A 269 -12.13 -13.50 -1.68
CA VAL A 269 -13.30 -13.25 -0.86
C VAL A 269 -12.88 -12.92 0.56
N GLU A 270 -13.55 -11.94 1.17
CA GLU A 270 -13.39 -11.60 2.59
C GLU A 270 -14.72 -11.77 3.30
N PHE A 271 -14.71 -12.48 4.41
CA PHE A 271 -15.82 -12.65 5.34
C PHE A 271 -15.54 -11.80 6.57
N ARG A 272 -16.53 -11.02 7.00
CA ARG A 272 -16.43 -10.20 8.21
C ARG A 272 -17.61 -10.47 9.14
N ALA A 273 -17.34 -10.48 10.45
CA ALA A 273 -18.36 -10.58 11.47
C ALA A 273 -18.00 -9.74 12.70
N GLY A 274 -18.94 -8.98 13.24
CA GLY A 274 -18.66 -8.12 14.37
C GLY A 274 -19.73 -7.09 14.67
N TRP A 275 -19.37 -6.08 15.43
CA TRP A 275 -20.22 -5.00 15.87
C TRP A 275 -19.88 -3.69 15.17
N ASN A 276 -20.88 -3.00 14.64
CA ASN A 276 -20.72 -1.76 13.87
C ASN A 276 -19.65 -1.88 12.76
N ILE A 277 -19.78 -2.90 11.92
CA ILE A 277 -18.84 -3.14 10.80
C ILE A 277 -18.86 -1.94 9.86
N PRO A 278 -17.69 -1.35 9.54
CA PRO A 278 -17.64 -0.20 8.64
C PRO A 278 -18.13 -0.56 7.24
N ASN A 279 -18.85 0.36 6.62
CA ASN A 279 -19.35 0.19 5.26
C ASN A 279 -18.25 0.50 4.23
N ASP A 280 -17.17 -0.28 4.27
CA ASP A 280 -16.06 -0.23 3.34
C ASP A 280 -15.95 -1.52 2.50
N PHE A 281 -14.85 -1.74 1.79
CA PHE A 281 -14.60 -2.89 0.93
C PHE A 281 -13.42 -3.76 1.43
N GLY A 282 -13.29 -3.88 2.76
CA GLY A 282 -12.42 -4.86 3.39
C GLY A 282 -11.03 -4.39 3.81
N SER A 283 -10.21 -5.33 4.27
CA SER A 283 -8.86 -5.11 4.76
C SER A 283 -7.89 -6.05 4.02
N TYR A 284 -6.74 -5.53 3.56
CA TYR A 284 -5.77 -6.32 2.80
C TYR A 284 -4.35 -6.10 3.30
N PRO A 285 -3.44 -7.11 3.16
CA PRO A 285 -2.02 -6.94 3.36
C PRO A 285 -1.43 -5.91 2.37
N ILE A 286 -0.23 -5.38 2.69
CA ILE A 286 0.50 -4.50 1.78
C ILE A 286 0.82 -5.27 0.50
N ARG A 287 0.41 -4.71 -0.59
CA ARG A 287 0.86 -5.06 -1.93
C ARG A 287 0.59 -3.87 -2.83
N PRO A 288 1.37 -3.65 -3.87
CA PRO A 288 1.06 -2.65 -4.88
C PRO A 288 -0.36 -2.89 -5.41
N GLY A 289 -1.20 -1.84 -5.43
CA GLY A 289 -2.59 -1.96 -5.89
C GLY A 289 -3.61 -2.50 -4.88
N ALA A 290 -3.34 -2.45 -3.58
CA ALA A 290 -4.24 -3.03 -2.58
C ALA A 290 -4.52 -2.10 -1.40
N GLU A 291 -5.04 -0.92 -1.63
CA GLU A 291 -5.55 -0.06 -0.56
C GLU A 291 -7.06 0.11 -0.67
N ASN A 292 -7.74 -0.13 0.45
CA ASN A 292 -9.19 -0.12 0.53
C ASN A 292 -9.72 0.99 1.42
N ARG A 293 -9.62 2.19 0.92
CA ARG A 293 -10.31 3.35 1.47
C ARG A 293 -11.29 3.89 0.43
N PRO A 294 -12.43 3.17 0.20
CA PRO A 294 -13.40 3.58 -0.79
C PRO A 294 -14.01 4.93 -0.42
N PRO A 295 -14.58 5.63 -1.39
CA PRO A 295 -15.45 6.75 -1.14
C PRO A 295 -16.63 6.36 -0.23
N SER A 296 -17.23 7.36 0.40
CA SER A 296 -18.43 7.18 1.20
C SER A 296 -19.57 6.60 0.36
N GLY A 297 -20.49 5.89 1.02
CA GLY A 297 -21.69 5.39 0.36
C GLY A 297 -22.62 6.53 -0.04
N VAL A 298 -23.41 6.30 -1.06
CA VAL A 298 -24.27 7.30 -1.66
C VAL A 298 -25.41 7.79 -0.75
N ALA A 299 -25.93 6.92 0.10
CA ALA A 299 -26.92 7.33 1.09
C ALA A 299 -26.36 8.41 2.03
N ASP A 300 -25.06 8.38 2.27
CA ASP A 300 -24.39 9.36 3.11
C ASP A 300 -24.35 10.76 2.47
N LEU A 301 -24.50 10.86 1.14
CA LEU A 301 -24.50 12.12 0.39
C LEU A 301 -25.89 12.76 0.28
N ARG A 302 -26.97 12.00 0.48
CA ARG A 302 -28.36 12.48 0.37
C ARG A 302 -28.94 13.05 1.66
N THR A 303 -28.32 12.74 2.80
CA THR A 303 -28.78 13.28 4.08
C THR A 303 -28.29 14.70 4.23
N THR A 304 -29.21 15.63 4.31
CA THR A 304 -29.00 17.08 4.51
C THR A 304 -28.38 17.44 5.87
N THR A 305 -27.96 16.46 6.64
CA THR A 305 -27.21 16.61 7.90
C THR A 305 -25.72 16.35 7.65
N PRO A 306 -24.92 17.40 7.33
CA PRO A 306 -23.60 17.22 6.69
C PRO A 306 -22.51 16.57 7.54
N GLN A 307 -22.67 16.37 8.83
CA GLN A 307 -21.60 15.93 9.71
C GLN A 307 -21.89 14.71 10.57
N SER A 308 -23.13 14.37 10.83
CA SER A 308 -23.46 13.28 11.78
C SER A 308 -23.49 11.89 11.16
N VAL A 309 -23.63 11.78 9.84
CA VAL A 309 -23.75 10.50 9.12
C VAL A 309 -22.38 9.95 8.72
N LEU A 310 -21.40 10.82 8.51
CA LEU A 310 -20.01 10.45 8.15
C LEU A 310 -19.10 10.23 9.37
N ALA A 311 -19.57 10.55 10.58
CA ALA A 311 -18.78 10.36 11.77
C ALA A 311 -18.45 8.86 11.97
N PRO A 312 -17.18 8.49 12.12
CA PRO A 312 -16.82 7.13 12.42
C PRO A 312 -17.50 6.71 13.71
N LYS A 313 -18.13 5.53 13.74
CA LYS A 313 -18.72 4.97 14.94
C LYS A 313 -17.77 3.94 15.55
N PRO A 314 -17.69 3.86 16.89
CA PRO A 314 -16.96 2.77 17.52
C PRO A 314 -17.48 1.42 17.04
N GLY A 315 -16.58 0.51 16.78
CA GLY A 315 -16.92 -0.82 16.28
C GLY A 315 -15.72 -1.75 16.25
N ALA A 316 -15.97 -3.05 16.14
CA ALA A 316 -14.94 -4.06 16.00
C ALA A 316 -15.46 -5.27 15.24
N HIS A 317 -14.60 -5.88 14.43
CA HIS A 317 -14.93 -7.08 13.69
C HIS A 317 -13.72 -7.98 13.49
N VAL A 318 -13.98 -9.26 13.34
CA VAL A 318 -13.02 -10.23 12.83
C VAL A 318 -13.22 -10.36 11.32
N PHE A 319 -12.17 -10.71 10.61
CA PHE A 319 -12.25 -10.97 9.18
C PHE A 319 -11.35 -12.13 8.75
N LEU A 320 -11.81 -12.86 7.75
CA LEU A 320 -11.07 -13.90 7.05
C LEU A 320 -11.05 -13.54 5.56
N ASN A 321 -9.85 -13.33 5.02
CA ASN A 321 -9.64 -13.11 3.60
C ASN A 321 -8.99 -14.33 2.97
N LEU A 322 -9.51 -14.78 1.84
CA LEU A 322 -8.97 -15.85 1.01
C LEU A 322 -8.73 -15.30 -0.38
N GLU A 323 -7.55 -15.54 -0.93
CA GLU A 323 -7.18 -15.08 -2.27
C GLU A 323 -6.42 -16.17 -3.03
N GLY A 324 -6.75 -16.32 -4.30
CA GLY A 324 -5.99 -17.11 -5.29
C GLY A 324 -5.42 -16.19 -6.37
N LYS A 325 -4.18 -16.43 -6.77
CA LYS A 325 -3.44 -15.59 -7.70
C LYS A 325 -2.74 -16.44 -8.75
N ALA A 326 -2.93 -16.08 -10.02
CA ALA A 326 -2.14 -16.55 -11.15
C ALA A 326 -1.06 -15.52 -11.44
N VAL A 327 0.21 -15.88 -11.29
CA VAL A 327 1.36 -15.00 -11.41
C VAL A 327 2.11 -15.28 -12.68
N ALA A 328 2.29 -14.28 -13.53
CA ALA A 328 3.10 -14.35 -14.74
C ALA A 328 4.49 -13.71 -14.54
N TRP A 329 4.62 -12.80 -13.60
CA TRP A 329 5.87 -12.13 -13.23
C TRP A 329 5.82 -11.63 -11.78
N ASP A 330 6.92 -11.79 -11.06
CA ASP A 330 7.14 -11.22 -9.72
C ASP A 330 8.63 -10.87 -9.59
N PHE A 331 8.97 -9.58 -9.50
CA PHE A 331 10.36 -9.11 -9.46
C PHE A 331 11.18 -9.75 -8.33
N SER A 332 10.53 -10.09 -7.21
CA SER A 332 11.19 -10.67 -6.04
C SER A 332 11.58 -12.14 -6.22
N LEU A 333 11.13 -12.76 -7.31
CA LEU A 333 11.41 -14.16 -7.67
C LEU A 333 12.06 -14.27 -9.06
N ASP A 334 11.49 -13.57 -10.07
CA ASP A 334 11.97 -13.61 -11.45
C ASP A 334 13.17 -12.68 -11.69
N GLY A 335 13.51 -11.83 -10.72
CA GLY A 335 14.65 -10.91 -10.82
C GLY A 335 14.33 -9.60 -11.55
N ASN A 336 15.32 -8.97 -12.14
CA ASN A 336 15.18 -7.76 -12.93
C ASN A 336 14.59 -8.06 -14.31
N MET A 337 13.61 -7.27 -14.77
CA MET A 337 12.98 -7.47 -16.09
C MET A 337 13.89 -7.02 -17.25
N PHE A 338 14.66 -5.94 -17.05
CA PHE A 338 15.48 -5.32 -18.10
C PHE A 338 16.98 -5.60 -17.94
N ARG A 339 17.39 -6.42 -16.97
CA ARG A 339 18.78 -6.76 -16.68
C ARG A 339 18.89 -8.19 -16.18
N HIS A 340 20.03 -8.83 -16.46
CA HIS A 340 20.31 -10.14 -15.87
C HIS A 340 20.60 -10.00 -14.37
N SER A 341 19.89 -10.79 -13.58
CA SER A 341 20.06 -10.88 -12.14
C SER A 341 19.71 -12.28 -11.63
N HIS A 342 19.95 -12.54 -10.35
CA HIS A 342 19.51 -13.77 -9.71
C HIS A 342 18.00 -13.91 -9.75
N HIS A 343 17.50 -15.14 -9.96
CA HIS A 343 16.10 -15.49 -10.00
C HIS A 343 15.93 -16.96 -9.58
N VAL A 344 14.70 -17.34 -9.25
CA VAL A 344 14.30 -18.71 -8.92
C VAL A 344 13.11 -19.17 -9.78
N SER A 345 12.87 -20.48 -9.86
CA SER A 345 11.74 -21.03 -10.56
C SER A 345 10.45 -20.76 -9.78
N ARG A 346 9.73 -19.73 -10.19
CA ARG A 346 8.48 -19.27 -9.58
C ARG A 346 7.33 -20.25 -9.85
N TRP A 347 6.47 -20.46 -8.84
CA TRP A 347 5.18 -21.13 -9.03
C TRP A 347 4.17 -20.18 -9.69
N PRO A 348 3.41 -20.66 -10.70
CA PRO A 348 2.44 -19.82 -11.37
C PRO A 348 1.17 -19.59 -10.56
N TRP A 349 0.90 -20.40 -9.55
CA TRP A 349 -0.30 -20.32 -8.71
C TRP A 349 0.08 -20.13 -7.26
N VAL A 350 -0.43 -19.08 -6.64
CA VAL A 350 -0.21 -18.76 -5.24
C VAL A 350 -1.56 -18.52 -4.57
N ALA A 351 -1.79 -19.18 -3.44
CA ALA A 351 -2.94 -18.92 -2.58
C ALA A 351 -2.51 -18.24 -1.29
N GLN A 352 -3.38 -17.39 -0.76
CA GLN A 352 -3.14 -16.65 0.46
C GLN A 352 -4.40 -16.66 1.32
N ALA A 353 -4.23 -16.81 2.64
CA ALA A 353 -5.28 -16.62 3.64
C ALA A 353 -4.81 -15.59 4.66
N ALA A 354 -5.71 -14.68 5.07
CA ALA A 354 -5.44 -13.73 6.13
C ALA A 354 -6.58 -13.74 7.15
N LEU A 355 -6.23 -13.89 8.43
CA LEU A 355 -7.16 -13.80 9.55
C LEU A 355 -6.77 -12.60 10.40
N GLY A 356 -7.72 -11.75 10.76
CA GLY A 356 -7.44 -10.55 11.51
C GLY A 356 -8.62 -10.01 12.30
N ILE A 357 -8.28 -8.97 13.07
CA ILE A 357 -9.23 -8.18 13.86
C ILE A 357 -9.03 -6.72 13.49
N SER A 358 -10.14 -6.01 13.31
CA SER A 358 -10.14 -4.56 13.13
C SER A 358 -11.03 -3.93 14.18
N SER A 359 -10.54 -2.87 14.82
CA SER A 359 -11.30 -2.09 15.78
C SER A 359 -11.18 -0.61 15.47
N GLN A 360 -12.26 0.13 15.66
CA GLN A 360 -12.33 1.57 15.41
C GLN A 360 -12.92 2.31 16.58
N TRP A 361 -12.39 3.49 16.85
CA TRP A 361 -12.76 4.36 17.97
C TRP A 361 -12.87 5.80 17.52
N ILE A 362 -13.45 6.62 18.38
CA ILE A 362 -13.39 8.08 18.25
C ILE A 362 -12.46 8.60 19.35
N VAL A 363 -11.40 9.27 18.96
CA VAL A 363 -10.43 9.88 19.87
C VAL A 363 -10.33 11.36 19.53
N ALA A 364 -10.65 12.24 20.48
CA ALA A 364 -10.65 13.68 20.26
C ALA A 364 -11.44 14.13 19.01
N GLY A 365 -12.60 13.51 18.76
CA GLY A 365 -13.47 13.81 17.60
C GLY A 365 -12.98 13.26 16.26
N ARG A 366 -11.88 12.50 16.23
CA ARG A 366 -11.30 11.89 15.03
C ARG A 366 -11.50 10.38 15.05
N GLY A 367 -11.71 9.80 13.88
CA GLY A 367 -11.76 8.34 13.72
C GLY A 367 -10.35 7.73 13.80
N VAL A 368 -10.18 6.78 14.70
CA VAL A 368 -8.95 5.97 14.79
C VAL A 368 -9.31 4.52 14.55
N ARG A 369 -8.57 3.84 13.67
CA ARG A 369 -8.77 2.42 13.38
C ARG A 369 -7.45 1.68 13.49
N LEU A 370 -7.47 0.57 14.23
CA LEU A 370 -6.37 -0.38 14.30
C LEU A 370 -6.84 -1.71 13.69
N ALA A 371 -6.05 -2.23 12.77
CA ALA A 371 -6.25 -3.59 12.23
C ALA A 371 -4.97 -4.39 12.41
N VAL A 372 -5.12 -5.63 12.88
CA VAL A 372 -4.03 -6.59 13.06
C VAL A 372 -4.43 -7.88 12.38
N MET A 373 -3.53 -8.46 11.58
CA MET A 373 -3.80 -9.71 10.90
C MET A 373 -2.55 -10.59 10.80
N ARG A 374 -2.79 -11.89 10.67
CA ARG A 374 -1.80 -12.88 10.27
C ARG A 374 -2.14 -13.39 8.88
N VAL A 375 -1.13 -13.46 8.02
CA VAL A 375 -1.23 -13.88 6.63
C VAL A 375 -0.45 -15.18 6.47
N TRP A 376 -1.03 -16.14 5.78
CA TRP A 376 -0.40 -17.38 5.35
C TRP A 376 -0.44 -17.43 3.84
N ARG A 377 0.69 -17.79 3.24
CA ARG A 377 0.86 -17.89 1.80
C ARG A 377 1.43 -19.25 1.45
N THR A 378 0.94 -19.86 0.38
CA THR A 378 1.51 -21.09 -0.18
C THR A 378 2.93 -20.85 -0.69
N ARG A 379 3.61 -21.89 -1.11
CA ARG A 379 4.92 -21.76 -1.77
C ARG A 379 4.81 -20.84 -2.97
N GLU A 380 5.83 -20.03 -3.17
CA GLU A 380 5.96 -19.07 -4.27
C GLU A 380 7.00 -19.55 -5.30
N PHE A 381 7.94 -20.44 -4.93
CA PHE A 381 8.98 -21.01 -5.79
C PHE A 381 9.35 -22.43 -5.39
N ASP A 382 10.05 -23.16 -6.28
CA ASP A 382 10.24 -24.62 -6.20
C ASP A 382 10.95 -25.07 -4.91
N GLN A 383 12.06 -24.41 -4.55
CA GLN A 383 12.92 -24.82 -3.42
C GLN A 383 12.50 -24.19 -2.09
N GLN A 384 11.45 -23.40 -2.07
CA GLN A 384 10.98 -22.77 -0.84
C GLN A 384 10.61 -23.78 0.24
N ALA A 385 11.22 -23.66 1.42
CA ALA A 385 10.95 -24.55 2.55
C ALA A 385 9.61 -24.23 3.21
N GLY A 386 8.54 -24.90 2.77
CA GLY A 386 7.20 -24.81 3.39
C GLY A 386 6.42 -23.54 3.01
N HIS A 387 5.42 -23.23 3.82
CA HIS A 387 4.60 -22.03 3.65
C HIS A 387 5.29 -20.83 4.26
N HIS A 388 4.93 -19.65 3.75
CA HIS A 388 5.34 -18.39 4.34
C HIS A 388 4.20 -17.78 5.16
N ALA A 389 4.52 -17.19 6.31
CA ALA A 389 3.58 -16.43 7.11
C ALA A 389 4.19 -15.12 7.58
N PHE A 390 3.38 -14.07 7.63
CA PHE A 390 3.78 -12.77 8.16
C PHE A 390 2.61 -12.11 8.87
N GLY A 391 2.90 -11.12 9.71
CA GLY A 391 1.88 -10.30 10.36
C GLY A 391 1.78 -8.91 9.74
N SER A 392 0.61 -8.29 9.85
CA SER A 392 0.36 -6.93 9.41
C SER A 392 -0.36 -6.15 10.51
N ILE A 393 0.08 -4.92 10.73
CA ILE A 393 -0.53 -3.95 11.63
C ILE A 393 -0.80 -2.68 10.83
N ALA A 394 -2.03 -2.18 10.87
CA ALA A 394 -2.42 -0.93 10.21
C ALA A 394 -3.09 0.00 11.21
N LEU A 395 -2.55 1.21 11.35
CA LEU A 395 -3.13 2.30 12.12
C LEU A 395 -3.63 3.38 11.17
N SER A 396 -4.91 3.70 11.24
CA SER A 396 -5.54 4.70 10.39
C SER A 396 -6.12 5.84 11.22
N LEU A 397 -6.00 7.05 10.70
CA LEU A 397 -6.59 8.26 11.26
C LEU A 397 -7.50 8.89 10.21
N GLU A 398 -8.69 9.34 10.65
CA GLU A 398 -9.67 10.10 9.86
C GLU A 398 -9.98 11.43 10.53
N PHE A 399 -9.99 12.52 9.76
CA PHE A 399 -10.20 13.88 10.26
C PHE A 399 -11.03 14.73 9.28
#